data_481c8c80248132b53268c26374b28452
#
_entry.id   481c8c80248132b53268c26374b28452
#
_cell.length_a   1.000
_cell.length_b   1.000
_cell.length_c   1.000
_cell.angle_alpha   90.00
_cell.angle_beta   90.00
_cell.angle_gamma   90.00
#
_symmetry.space_group_name_H-M   'P 1'
#
loop_
_entity.id
_entity.type
_entity.pdbx_description
1 polymer ?
#
loop_
_entity_poly.entity_id
_entity_poly.type
_entity_poly.pdbx_seq_one_letter_code
_entity_poly.pdbx_strand_id
1 'polypeptide(L)'
;MRFGVSGEILPRNMNDFTPDHAARVRALGFTGLFTRFGGNDPFTTTRAECQRVRAILADYGLDMVQCTGYWQPLIHPDESVRRQAVRTLQAALRVAGWLGSYAIDTGPGSLSPRGPWFPHPDNHSPRCLEQLIKSLREAVPAAEEAGVIIALEGHQLVCLRSAEVMREVIDAVGSPWVRCDFDPVNWITLDTVFRTGPAIEAMVDTLGDRIVSAHAKDIVIEDRLVLHLDQRPAGQGLLDYQTFFRRLEALNPSIYVIVEGASVDELPQVKRFLDETAAALGIRVF
;
A
#
# COMPACT_ATOMS: atom_id res chain seq x y z
N MET A 1 13.56 -7.03 9.27
CA MET A 1 12.20 -6.71 8.79
C MET A 1 11.44 -5.90 9.84
N ARG A 2 10.48 -5.08 9.46
CA ARG A 2 9.64 -4.30 10.38
C ARG A 2 8.17 -4.55 10.09
N PHE A 3 7.32 -4.52 11.12
CA PHE A 3 5.89 -4.70 10.94
C PHE A 3 5.12 -3.42 11.25
N GLY A 4 4.22 -3.07 10.33
CA GLY A 4 3.28 -1.97 10.47
C GLY A 4 1.84 -2.47 10.47
N VAL A 5 0.91 -1.55 10.77
CA VAL A 5 -0.53 -1.85 10.80
C VAL A 5 -1.36 -0.75 10.18
N SER A 6 -2.43 -1.14 9.51
CA SER A 6 -3.48 -0.27 8.98
C SER A 6 -4.87 -0.67 9.51
N GLY A 7 -5.90 0.03 9.07
CA GLY A 7 -7.28 -0.35 9.33
C GLY A 7 -7.92 0.35 10.54
N GLU A 8 -8.91 -0.32 11.12
CA GLU A 8 -9.83 0.26 12.12
C GLU A 8 -9.19 0.62 13.47
N ILE A 9 -7.98 0.12 13.75
CA ILE A 9 -7.21 0.53 14.93
C ILE A 9 -6.81 2.00 14.88
N LEU A 10 -6.85 2.62 13.70
CA LEU A 10 -6.45 3.99 13.44
C LEU A 10 -7.68 4.85 13.05
N PRO A 11 -7.75 6.11 13.49
CA PRO A 11 -8.87 6.98 13.14
C PRO A 11 -8.79 7.42 11.67
N ARG A 12 -9.97 7.71 11.09
CA ARG A 12 -10.07 8.25 9.73
C ARG A 12 -9.73 9.73 9.63
N ASN A 13 -9.81 10.46 10.74
CA ASN A 13 -9.47 11.88 10.80
C ASN A 13 -8.22 12.04 11.67
N MET A 14 -7.22 12.77 11.17
CA MET A 14 -5.99 12.99 11.93
C MET A 14 -6.19 13.82 13.21
N ASN A 15 -7.27 14.62 13.28
CA ASN A 15 -7.60 15.35 14.50
C ASN A 15 -8.04 14.42 15.62
N ASP A 16 -8.55 13.24 15.29
CA ASP A 16 -8.95 12.21 16.26
C ASP A 16 -7.78 11.31 16.68
N PHE A 17 -6.60 11.44 16.05
CA PHE A 17 -5.43 10.66 16.40
C PHE A 17 -4.86 11.13 17.76
N THR A 18 -4.83 10.22 18.72
CA THR A 18 -4.44 10.48 20.12
C THR A 18 -3.26 9.61 20.55
N PRO A 19 -2.59 9.92 21.68
CA PRO A 19 -1.59 9.04 22.28
C PRO A 19 -2.10 7.61 22.54
N ASP A 20 -3.38 7.43 22.86
CA ASP A 20 -3.96 6.09 23.09
C ASP A 20 -3.94 5.21 21.82
N HIS A 21 -4.15 5.80 20.64
CA HIS A 21 -3.99 5.05 19.39
C HIS A 21 -2.56 4.57 19.21
N ALA A 22 -1.58 5.44 19.43
CA ALA A 22 -0.16 5.10 19.34
C ALA A 22 0.23 4.03 20.39
N ALA A 23 -0.22 4.18 21.63
CA ALA A 23 0.01 3.22 22.71
C ALA A 23 -0.55 1.81 22.36
N ARG A 24 -1.77 1.75 21.80
CA ARG A 24 -2.40 0.48 21.39
C ARG A 24 -1.60 -0.20 20.28
N VAL A 25 -1.14 0.55 19.28
CA VAL A 25 -0.31 0.02 18.19
C VAL A 25 1.00 -0.55 18.74
N ARG A 26 1.67 0.19 19.63
CA ARG A 26 2.90 -0.28 20.29
C ARG A 26 2.68 -1.51 21.16
N ALA A 27 1.58 -1.56 21.91
CA ALA A 27 1.24 -2.69 22.77
C ALA A 27 1.05 -4.00 21.97
N LEU A 28 0.61 -3.90 20.72
CA LEU A 28 0.53 -5.03 19.79
C LEU A 28 1.89 -5.41 19.16
N GLY A 29 2.95 -4.63 19.41
CA GLY A 29 4.29 -4.90 18.90
C GLY A 29 4.55 -4.38 17.48
N PHE A 30 3.70 -3.53 16.93
CA PHE A 30 3.96 -2.84 15.66
C PHE A 30 4.87 -1.63 15.85
N THR A 31 5.67 -1.31 14.83
CA THR A 31 6.58 -0.16 14.82
C THR A 31 6.24 0.86 13.74
N GLY A 32 5.29 0.58 12.88
CA GLY A 32 4.89 1.48 11.79
C GLY A 32 3.39 1.52 11.58
N LEU A 33 2.96 2.56 10.90
CA LEU A 33 1.56 2.83 10.58
C LEU A 33 1.37 3.06 9.08
N PHE A 34 0.25 2.55 8.58
CA PHE A 34 -0.37 3.04 7.34
C PHE A 34 -1.71 3.67 7.70
N THR A 35 -1.82 4.97 7.57
CA THR A 35 -3.03 5.70 7.92
C THR A 35 -3.82 6.10 6.70
N ARG A 36 -5.14 5.91 6.78
CA ARG A 36 -6.08 6.36 5.76
C ARG A 36 -6.84 7.58 6.27
N PHE A 37 -6.18 8.72 6.41
CA PHE A 37 -6.83 9.97 6.84
C PHE A 37 -7.84 10.50 5.80
N GLY A 38 -8.71 9.62 5.30
CA GLY A 38 -9.72 9.96 4.30
C GLY A 38 -10.82 10.93 4.78
N GLY A 39 -10.86 11.22 6.08
CA GLY A 39 -11.69 12.29 6.65
C GLY A 39 -11.08 13.69 6.57
N ASN A 40 -9.83 13.79 6.09
CA ASN A 40 -9.13 15.06 5.92
C ASN A 40 -9.07 15.45 4.44
N ASP A 41 -9.41 16.68 4.13
CA ASP A 41 -9.21 17.24 2.80
C ASP A 41 -7.73 17.69 2.66
N PRO A 42 -6.97 17.15 1.69
CA PRO A 42 -5.55 17.49 1.53
C PRO A 42 -5.31 18.94 1.14
N PHE A 43 -6.33 19.66 0.64
CA PHE A 43 -6.20 21.07 0.29
C PHE A 43 -6.32 21.99 1.50
N THR A 44 -7.02 21.57 2.55
CA THR A 44 -7.28 22.37 3.75
C THR A 44 -6.52 21.88 4.98
N THR A 45 -5.97 20.66 4.95
CA THR A 45 -5.15 20.12 6.04
C THR A 45 -3.94 21.00 6.29
N THR A 46 -3.72 21.35 7.54
CA THR A 46 -2.66 22.26 7.96
C THR A 46 -1.39 21.52 8.39
N ARG A 47 -0.25 22.20 8.29
CA ARG A 47 1.02 21.69 8.80
C ARG A 47 0.98 21.44 10.31
N ALA A 48 0.26 22.28 11.07
CA ALA A 48 0.13 22.13 12.52
C ALA A 48 -0.59 20.84 12.92
N GLU A 49 -1.66 20.47 12.23
CA GLU A 49 -2.36 19.19 12.44
C GLU A 49 -1.42 18.00 12.20
N CYS A 50 -0.68 18.04 11.09
CA CYS A 50 0.30 16.99 10.77
C CYS A 50 1.42 16.90 11.80
N GLN A 51 1.98 18.02 12.24
CA GLN A 51 3.05 18.06 13.22
C GLN A 51 2.61 17.53 14.60
N ARG A 52 1.35 17.75 14.98
CA ARG A 52 0.77 17.16 16.19
C ARG A 52 0.77 15.63 16.11
N VAL A 53 0.30 15.06 15.01
CA VAL A 53 0.31 13.59 14.80
C VAL A 53 1.75 13.08 14.82
N ARG A 54 2.65 13.75 14.10
CA ARG A 54 4.06 13.36 14.03
C ARG A 54 4.74 13.38 15.41
N ALA A 55 4.41 14.35 16.27
CA ALA A 55 4.93 14.41 17.63
C ALA A 55 4.46 13.22 18.47
N ILE A 56 3.16 12.87 18.40
CA ILE A 56 2.63 11.67 19.07
C ILE A 56 3.37 10.42 18.59
N LEU A 57 3.56 10.25 17.29
CA LEU A 57 4.28 9.08 16.76
C LEU A 57 5.71 9.00 17.28
N ALA A 58 6.43 10.13 17.32
CA ALA A 58 7.79 10.20 17.84
C ALA A 58 7.86 9.81 19.32
N ASP A 59 6.92 10.27 20.15
CA ASP A 59 6.85 9.94 21.58
C ASP A 59 6.68 8.42 21.83
N TYR A 60 6.07 7.70 20.89
CA TYR A 60 5.87 6.26 20.98
C TYR A 60 6.86 5.44 20.11
N GLY A 61 7.81 6.07 19.44
CA GLY A 61 8.78 5.41 18.57
C GLY A 61 8.08 4.67 17.39
N LEU A 62 7.09 5.32 16.78
CA LEU A 62 6.35 4.82 15.64
C LEU A 62 6.72 5.57 14.37
N ASP A 63 6.88 4.85 13.25
CA ASP A 63 7.09 5.44 11.94
C ASP A 63 5.76 5.60 11.20
N MET A 64 5.55 6.75 10.56
CA MET A 64 4.55 6.90 9.51
C MET A 64 5.11 6.30 8.23
N VAL A 65 4.81 5.02 7.98
CA VAL A 65 5.34 4.30 6.82
C VAL A 65 4.63 4.74 5.57
N GLN A 66 3.30 4.77 5.64
CA GLN A 66 2.45 5.18 4.54
C GLN A 66 1.29 6.04 5.03
N CYS A 67 0.88 6.98 4.21
CA CYS A 67 -0.45 7.57 4.28
C CYS A 67 -1.14 7.46 2.92
N THR A 68 -2.46 7.54 2.91
CA THR A 68 -3.21 7.37 1.66
C THR A 68 -3.00 8.52 0.69
N GLY A 69 -2.87 8.19 -0.57
CA GLY A 69 -2.88 9.12 -1.70
C GLY A 69 -4.26 9.61 -2.12
N TYR A 70 -5.29 9.34 -1.35
CA TYR A 70 -6.66 9.71 -1.67
C TYR A 70 -7.13 9.14 -3.02
N TRP A 71 -6.72 7.93 -3.33
CA TRP A 71 -7.08 7.14 -4.53
C TRP A 71 -7.98 7.86 -5.54
N GLN A 72 -7.33 8.54 -6.47
CA GLN A 72 -7.96 9.39 -7.46
C GLN A 72 -7.95 8.75 -8.86
N PRO A 73 -8.87 9.12 -9.77
CA PRO A 73 -8.89 8.56 -11.13
C PRO A 73 -7.77 9.16 -12.01
N LEU A 74 -6.52 8.79 -11.73
CA LEU A 74 -5.33 9.25 -12.46
C LEU A 74 -5.34 8.83 -13.94
N ILE A 75 -6.14 7.83 -14.28
CA ILE A 75 -6.30 7.27 -15.64
C ILE A 75 -7.48 7.86 -16.42
N HIS A 76 -8.22 8.82 -15.84
CA HIS A 76 -9.47 9.30 -16.42
C HIS A 76 -9.27 9.90 -17.82
N PRO A 77 -10.12 9.56 -18.83
CA PRO A 77 -9.99 10.06 -20.19
C PRO A 77 -10.34 11.55 -20.36
N ASP A 78 -11.19 12.08 -19.47
CA ASP A 78 -11.44 13.53 -19.36
C ASP A 78 -10.26 14.20 -18.66
N GLU A 79 -9.61 15.09 -19.39
CA GLU A 79 -8.40 15.76 -18.91
C GLU A 79 -8.65 16.70 -17.72
N SER A 80 -9.86 17.24 -17.58
CA SER A 80 -10.22 18.08 -16.42
C SER A 80 -10.30 17.26 -15.14
N VAL A 81 -10.89 16.07 -15.20
CA VAL A 81 -10.99 15.10 -14.11
C VAL A 81 -9.59 14.58 -13.74
N ARG A 82 -8.81 14.15 -14.74
CA ARG A 82 -7.44 13.67 -14.54
C ARG A 82 -6.57 14.72 -13.85
N ARG A 83 -6.58 15.96 -14.35
CA ARG A 83 -5.80 17.06 -13.74
C ARG A 83 -6.24 17.38 -12.32
N GLN A 84 -7.54 17.27 -12.00
CA GLN A 84 -7.99 17.43 -10.63
C GLN A 84 -7.47 16.29 -9.75
N ALA A 85 -7.46 15.05 -10.24
CA ALA A 85 -6.87 13.90 -9.56
C ALA A 85 -5.38 14.12 -9.27
N VAL A 86 -4.61 14.61 -10.23
CA VAL A 86 -3.19 14.96 -10.05
C VAL A 86 -3.01 16.05 -8.99
N ARG A 87 -3.81 17.12 -9.03
CA ARG A 87 -3.75 18.18 -7.99
C ARG A 87 -4.04 17.64 -6.59
N THR A 88 -4.99 16.70 -6.47
CA THR A 88 -5.30 16.06 -5.19
C THR A 88 -4.11 15.23 -4.71
N LEU A 89 -3.47 14.45 -5.59
CA LEU A 89 -2.26 13.70 -5.27
C LEU A 89 -1.09 14.62 -4.85
N GLN A 90 -0.88 15.72 -5.54
CA GLN A 90 0.15 16.71 -5.18
C GLN A 90 -0.12 17.35 -3.81
N ALA A 91 -1.38 17.67 -3.51
CA ALA A 91 -1.76 18.16 -2.19
C ALA A 91 -1.55 17.11 -1.10
N ALA A 92 -1.90 15.86 -1.37
CA ALA A 92 -1.68 14.73 -0.47
C ALA A 92 -0.19 14.48 -0.18
N LEU A 93 0.68 14.56 -1.20
CA LEU A 93 2.13 14.46 -1.05
C LEU A 93 2.68 15.53 -0.11
N ARG A 94 2.22 16.77 -0.22
CA ARG A 94 2.59 17.84 0.71
C ARG A 94 2.17 17.51 2.16
N VAL A 95 0.95 17.01 2.37
CA VAL A 95 0.45 16.58 3.68
C VAL A 95 1.32 15.43 4.22
N ALA A 96 1.63 14.45 3.37
CA ALA A 96 2.49 13.31 3.72
C ALA A 96 3.90 13.77 4.17
N GLY A 97 4.48 14.74 3.48
CA GLY A 97 5.75 15.36 3.88
C GLY A 97 5.68 16.04 5.25
N TRP A 98 4.59 16.74 5.57
CA TRP A 98 4.38 17.33 6.89
C TRP A 98 4.20 16.30 8.00
N LEU A 99 3.55 15.17 7.69
CA LEU A 99 3.40 14.02 8.60
C LEU A 99 4.74 13.30 8.84
N GLY A 100 5.73 13.50 7.97
CA GLY A 100 6.98 12.73 7.97
C GLY A 100 6.79 11.31 7.45
N SER A 101 5.81 11.10 6.57
CA SER A 101 5.55 9.81 5.96
C SER A 101 6.67 9.42 5.00
N TYR A 102 7.08 8.14 5.02
CA TYR A 102 8.04 7.61 4.06
C TYR A 102 7.44 7.53 2.65
N ALA A 103 6.20 7.11 2.56
CA ALA A 103 5.51 6.99 1.29
C ALA A 103 4.04 7.42 1.37
N ILE A 104 3.45 7.63 0.22
CA ILE A 104 2.01 7.73 0.04
C ILE A 104 1.54 6.51 -0.73
N ASP A 105 0.60 5.73 -0.16
CA ASP A 105 -0.04 4.67 -0.90
C ASP A 105 -1.08 5.25 -1.85
N THR A 106 -1.00 4.86 -3.11
CA THR A 106 -1.97 5.24 -4.12
C THR A 106 -1.98 4.24 -5.29
N GLY A 107 -2.96 4.36 -6.14
CA GLY A 107 -3.06 3.56 -7.35
C GLY A 107 -3.65 4.35 -8.52
N PRO A 108 -3.87 3.66 -9.65
CA PRO A 108 -4.32 4.30 -10.88
C PRO A 108 -5.75 4.85 -10.77
N GLY A 109 -6.54 4.35 -9.83
CA GLY A 109 -7.97 4.49 -9.85
C GLY A 109 -8.63 3.56 -10.87
N SER A 110 -9.92 3.79 -11.12
CA SER A 110 -10.72 3.02 -12.08
C SER A 110 -11.63 3.94 -12.88
N LEU A 111 -12.00 3.52 -14.07
CA LEU A 111 -13.05 4.15 -14.88
C LEU A 111 -14.46 3.79 -14.38
N SER A 112 -14.57 2.92 -13.40
CA SER A 112 -15.84 2.55 -12.78
C SER A 112 -16.42 3.70 -11.96
N PRO A 113 -17.70 4.06 -12.15
CA PRO A 113 -18.36 5.07 -11.32
C PRO A 113 -18.57 4.61 -9.87
N ARG A 114 -18.36 3.33 -9.58
CA ARG A 114 -18.51 2.74 -8.24
C ARG A 114 -17.32 3.01 -7.32
N GLY A 115 -16.17 3.37 -7.87
CA GLY A 115 -14.97 3.66 -7.08
C GLY A 115 -13.67 3.13 -7.68
N PRO A 116 -12.53 3.45 -7.04
CA PRO A 116 -11.19 3.27 -7.62
C PRO A 116 -10.75 1.80 -7.78
N TRP A 117 -11.37 0.86 -7.07
CA TRP A 117 -11.04 -0.57 -7.10
C TRP A 117 -12.06 -1.44 -7.85
N PHE A 118 -13.11 -0.82 -8.40
CA PHE A 118 -14.14 -1.60 -9.09
C PHE A 118 -13.78 -1.88 -10.54
N PRO A 119 -14.20 -3.03 -11.08
CA PRO A 119 -13.90 -3.41 -12.45
C PRO A 119 -14.58 -2.47 -13.45
N HIS A 120 -13.88 -2.20 -14.55
CA HIS A 120 -14.40 -1.57 -15.75
C HIS A 120 -13.71 -2.19 -16.96
N PRO A 121 -14.44 -2.49 -18.07
CA PRO A 121 -13.84 -3.17 -19.22
C PRO A 121 -12.64 -2.45 -19.81
N ASP A 122 -12.62 -1.14 -19.78
CA ASP A 122 -11.56 -0.33 -20.37
C ASP A 122 -10.38 -0.06 -19.41
N ASN A 123 -10.43 -0.53 -18.14
CA ASN A 123 -9.32 -0.34 -17.20
C ASN A 123 -7.99 -0.91 -17.72
N HIS A 124 -8.05 -1.97 -18.52
CA HIS A 124 -6.86 -2.63 -19.08
C HIS A 124 -6.43 -2.06 -20.44
N SER A 125 -7.03 -0.98 -20.89
CA SER A 125 -6.66 -0.37 -22.18
C SER A 125 -5.29 0.27 -22.13
N PRO A 126 -4.51 0.29 -23.24
CA PRO A 126 -3.23 0.99 -23.31
C PRO A 126 -3.36 2.49 -22.95
N ARG A 127 -4.49 3.10 -23.29
CA ARG A 127 -4.77 4.51 -22.96
C ARG A 127 -4.77 4.76 -21.45
N CYS A 128 -5.23 3.81 -20.63
CA CYS A 128 -5.17 3.96 -19.17
C CYS A 128 -3.73 3.99 -18.67
N LEU A 129 -2.84 3.16 -19.22
CA LEU A 129 -1.42 3.19 -18.87
C LEU A 129 -0.74 4.50 -19.29
N GLU A 130 -1.02 5.00 -20.50
CA GLU A 130 -0.51 6.28 -20.98
C GLU A 130 -0.94 7.45 -20.07
N GLN A 131 -2.24 7.47 -19.68
CA GLN A 131 -2.77 8.48 -18.76
C GLN A 131 -2.15 8.37 -17.37
N LEU A 132 -1.95 7.15 -16.86
CA LEU A 132 -1.29 6.95 -15.57
C LEU A 132 0.14 7.48 -15.59
N ILE A 133 0.94 7.10 -16.58
CA ILE A 133 2.33 7.55 -16.72
C ILE A 133 2.39 9.08 -16.81
N LYS A 134 1.50 9.69 -17.59
CA LYS A 134 1.38 11.15 -17.69
C LYS A 134 1.07 11.79 -16.34
N SER A 135 0.08 11.25 -15.61
CA SER A 135 -0.35 11.76 -14.31
C SER A 135 0.75 11.65 -13.25
N LEU A 136 1.47 10.52 -13.22
CA LEU A 136 2.59 10.30 -12.30
C LEU A 136 3.74 11.26 -12.58
N ARG A 137 4.11 11.47 -13.86
CA ARG A 137 5.14 12.45 -14.23
C ARG A 137 4.78 13.86 -13.78
N GLU A 138 3.51 14.25 -13.86
CA GLU A 138 3.04 15.56 -13.38
C GLU A 138 3.06 15.63 -11.82
N ALA A 139 2.95 14.52 -11.11
CA ALA A 139 3.00 14.47 -9.64
C ALA A 139 4.42 14.40 -9.07
N VAL A 140 5.39 13.85 -9.81
CA VAL A 140 6.79 13.65 -9.37
C VAL A 140 7.44 14.89 -8.74
N PRO A 141 7.33 16.11 -9.29
CA PRO A 141 7.93 17.28 -8.64
C PRO A 141 7.43 17.53 -7.22
N ALA A 142 6.15 17.26 -6.96
CA ALA A 142 5.59 17.41 -5.60
C ALA A 142 6.07 16.29 -4.65
N ALA A 143 6.31 15.08 -5.16
CA ALA A 143 6.89 13.99 -4.40
C ALA A 143 8.34 14.29 -4.00
N GLU A 144 9.13 14.81 -4.93
CA GLU A 144 10.51 15.24 -4.70
C GLU A 144 10.58 16.40 -3.69
N GLU A 145 9.76 17.43 -3.84
CA GLU A 145 9.69 18.56 -2.90
C GLU A 145 9.30 18.12 -1.49
N ALA A 146 8.33 17.19 -1.38
CA ALA A 146 7.87 16.66 -0.11
C ALA A 146 8.83 15.64 0.52
N GLY A 147 9.75 15.05 -0.26
CA GLY A 147 10.61 13.95 0.16
C GLY A 147 9.81 12.65 0.42
N VAL A 148 8.74 12.41 -0.34
CA VAL A 148 7.79 11.31 -0.13
C VAL A 148 7.68 10.47 -1.40
N ILE A 149 7.80 9.15 -1.25
CA ILE A 149 7.64 8.21 -2.35
C ILE A 149 6.16 8.05 -2.71
N ILE A 150 5.85 8.06 -4.00
CA ILE A 150 4.58 7.58 -4.52
C ILE A 150 4.69 6.06 -4.62
N ALA A 151 4.13 5.34 -3.66
CA ALA A 151 4.09 3.89 -3.65
C ALA A 151 2.81 3.42 -4.34
N LEU A 152 2.97 2.81 -5.50
CA LEU A 152 1.86 2.35 -6.32
C LEU A 152 1.42 0.96 -5.89
N GLU A 153 0.17 0.81 -5.52
CA GLU A 153 -0.47 -0.47 -5.33
C GLU A 153 -1.21 -0.89 -6.60
N GLY A 154 -1.05 -2.14 -7.01
CA GLY A 154 -1.70 -2.72 -8.18
C GLY A 154 -2.82 -3.68 -7.79
N HIS A 155 -3.69 -3.97 -8.75
CA HIS A 155 -4.75 -4.97 -8.58
C HIS A 155 -5.21 -5.46 -9.96
N GLN A 156 -5.64 -6.73 -10.06
CA GLN A 156 -6.11 -7.32 -11.32
C GLN A 156 -7.27 -6.56 -11.98
N LEU A 157 -8.05 -5.82 -11.22
CA LEU A 157 -9.23 -5.08 -11.72
C LEU A 157 -8.90 -3.69 -12.28
N VAL A 158 -7.67 -3.20 -12.09
CA VAL A 158 -7.21 -1.89 -12.57
C VAL A 158 -6.08 -2.03 -13.59
N CYS A 159 -5.58 -0.93 -14.16
CA CYS A 159 -4.56 -1.03 -15.20
C CYS A 159 -3.23 -1.63 -14.71
N LEU A 160 -2.86 -1.46 -13.45
CA LEU A 160 -1.68 -2.09 -12.81
C LEU A 160 -1.97 -3.54 -12.41
N ARG A 161 -2.31 -4.37 -13.40
CA ARG A 161 -2.88 -5.71 -13.20
C ARG A 161 -1.86 -6.81 -12.92
N SER A 162 -0.57 -6.55 -13.03
CA SER A 162 0.50 -7.51 -12.78
C SER A 162 1.82 -6.81 -12.44
N ALA A 163 2.79 -7.57 -11.94
CA ALA A 163 4.14 -7.09 -11.64
C ALA A 163 4.87 -6.55 -12.89
N GLU A 164 4.67 -7.16 -14.06
CA GLU A 164 5.28 -6.72 -15.32
C GLU A 164 4.76 -5.34 -15.73
N VAL A 165 3.43 -5.14 -15.66
CA VAL A 165 2.81 -3.84 -15.98
C VAL A 165 3.21 -2.79 -14.96
N MET A 166 3.30 -3.14 -13.68
CA MET A 166 3.81 -2.24 -12.63
C MET A 166 5.23 -1.79 -12.94
N ARG A 167 6.13 -2.73 -13.28
CA ARG A 167 7.51 -2.41 -13.68
C ARG A 167 7.55 -1.50 -14.89
N GLU A 168 6.77 -1.83 -15.93
CA GLU A 168 6.70 -1.03 -17.17
C GLU A 168 6.32 0.43 -16.85
N VAL A 169 5.32 0.65 -16.01
CA VAL A 169 4.87 1.99 -15.63
C VAL A 169 5.95 2.72 -14.83
N ILE A 170 6.56 2.10 -13.81
CA ILE A 170 7.59 2.72 -12.99
C ILE A 170 8.79 3.11 -13.86
N ASP A 171 9.24 2.21 -14.73
CA ASP A 171 10.37 2.45 -15.64
C ASP A 171 10.05 3.54 -16.67
N ALA A 172 8.83 3.56 -17.21
CA ALA A 172 8.38 4.60 -18.11
C ALA A 172 8.28 5.98 -17.45
N VAL A 173 7.88 6.05 -16.18
CA VAL A 173 7.91 7.33 -15.44
C VAL A 173 9.33 7.82 -15.25
N GLY A 174 10.27 6.92 -14.94
CA GLY A 174 11.70 7.19 -14.88
C GLY A 174 12.14 8.03 -13.67
N SER A 175 11.40 7.97 -12.55
CA SER A 175 11.69 8.74 -11.35
C SER A 175 11.96 7.86 -10.14
N PRO A 176 12.93 8.19 -9.27
CA PRO A 176 13.15 7.48 -8.02
C PRO A 176 12.01 7.67 -7.01
N TRP A 177 11.14 8.64 -7.23
CA TRP A 177 10.01 8.95 -6.36
C TRP A 177 8.74 8.14 -6.68
N VAL A 178 8.76 7.27 -7.69
CA VAL A 178 7.65 6.35 -8.01
C VAL A 178 8.14 4.93 -7.84
N ARG A 179 7.53 4.18 -6.95
CA ARG A 179 7.92 2.84 -6.54
C ARG A 179 6.67 1.96 -6.36
N CYS A 180 6.90 0.68 -6.07
CA CYS A 180 5.85 -0.30 -5.84
C CYS A 180 5.59 -0.48 -4.34
N ASP A 181 4.33 -0.40 -3.96
CA ASP A 181 3.79 -0.99 -2.75
C ASP A 181 3.36 -2.41 -3.09
N PHE A 182 4.05 -3.39 -2.53
CA PHE A 182 3.93 -4.76 -2.96
C PHE A 182 2.85 -5.51 -2.18
N ASP A 183 1.71 -5.69 -2.81
CA ASP A 183 0.66 -6.56 -2.32
C ASP A 183 0.48 -7.77 -3.26
N PRO A 184 1.12 -8.90 -2.96
CA PRO A 184 1.04 -10.08 -3.82
C PRO A 184 -0.38 -10.62 -3.95
N VAL A 185 -1.21 -10.51 -2.91
CA VAL A 185 -2.59 -11.02 -2.89
C VAL A 185 -3.42 -10.39 -4.02
N ASN A 186 -3.20 -9.12 -4.30
CA ASN A 186 -3.92 -8.40 -5.34
C ASN A 186 -3.66 -8.94 -6.76
N TRP A 187 -2.60 -9.73 -6.94
CA TRP A 187 -2.21 -10.31 -8.24
C TRP A 187 -2.29 -11.85 -8.28
N ILE A 188 -2.67 -12.51 -7.18
CA ILE A 188 -2.95 -13.95 -7.18
C ILE A 188 -4.21 -14.21 -8.02
N THR A 189 -4.12 -15.18 -8.91
CA THR A 189 -5.19 -15.63 -9.82
C THR A 189 -5.64 -17.06 -9.48
N LEU A 190 -6.68 -17.53 -10.13
CA LEU A 190 -7.10 -18.93 -10.03
C LEU A 190 -6.00 -19.91 -10.43
N ASP A 191 -5.12 -19.53 -11.36
CA ASP A 191 -4.01 -20.38 -11.81
C ASP A 191 -2.87 -20.46 -10.79
N THR A 192 -2.76 -19.48 -9.88
CA THR A 192 -1.64 -19.34 -8.96
C THR A 192 -2.00 -19.51 -7.49
N VAL A 193 -3.30 -19.50 -7.13
CA VAL A 193 -3.75 -19.54 -5.72
C VAL A 193 -3.27 -20.77 -4.94
N PHE A 194 -3.08 -21.92 -5.60
CA PHE A 194 -2.51 -23.13 -4.97
C PHE A 194 -0.99 -23.24 -5.09
N ARG A 195 -0.33 -22.23 -5.67
CA ARG A 195 1.13 -22.16 -5.88
C ARG A 195 1.62 -20.73 -5.70
N THR A 196 1.26 -20.12 -4.58
CA THR A 196 1.56 -18.70 -4.32
C THR A 196 3.05 -18.41 -4.16
N GLY A 197 3.84 -19.37 -3.65
CA GLY A 197 5.30 -19.24 -3.52
C GLY A 197 6.00 -18.93 -4.86
N PRO A 198 5.90 -19.80 -5.89
CA PRO A 198 6.44 -19.50 -7.22
C PRO A 198 5.88 -18.20 -7.85
N ALA A 199 4.63 -17.85 -7.58
CA ALA A 199 4.05 -16.59 -8.06
C ALA A 199 4.73 -15.38 -7.41
N ILE A 200 4.94 -15.42 -6.08
CA ILE A 200 5.66 -14.37 -5.34
C ILE A 200 7.10 -14.24 -5.84
N GLU A 201 7.80 -15.36 -6.07
CA GLU A 201 9.16 -15.34 -6.60
C GLU A 201 9.22 -14.61 -7.95
N ALA A 202 8.34 -14.94 -8.88
CA ALA A 202 8.27 -14.29 -10.18
C ALA A 202 7.95 -12.79 -10.09
N MET A 203 7.03 -12.41 -9.21
CA MET A 203 6.70 -10.99 -8.97
C MET A 203 7.89 -10.22 -8.42
N VAL A 204 8.60 -10.78 -7.42
CA VAL A 204 9.76 -10.13 -6.81
C VAL A 204 10.94 -10.09 -7.78
N ASP A 205 11.18 -11.13 -8.59
CA ASP A 205 12.19 -11.11 -9.65
C ASP A 205 11.90 -10.02 -10.70
N THR A 206 10.63 -9.79 -10.97
CA THR A 206 10.20 -8.75 -11.92
C THR A 206 10.39 -7.34 -11.37
N LEU A 207 10.02 -7.10 -10.12
CA LEU A 207 9.99 -5.76 -9.52
C LEU A 207 11.33 -5.35 -8.88
N GLY A 208 12.02 -6.29 -8.22
CA GLY A 208 13.33 -6.05 -7.60
C GLY A 208 13.29 -4.88 -6.60
N ASP A 209 14.28 -3.99 -6.73
CA ASP A 209 14.47 -2.80 -5.89
C ASP A 209 13.38 -1.71 -6.03
N ARG A 210 12.43 -1.92 -6.92
CA ARG A 210 11.24 -1.04 -7.03
C ARG A 210 10.27 -1.24 -5.87
N ILE A 211 10.36 -2.37 -5.15
CA ILE A 211 9.53 -2.63 -3.97
C ILE A 211 10.09 -1.84 -2.78
N VAL A 212 9.26 -0.98 -2.19
CA VAL A 212 9.66 -0.12 -1.05
C VAL A 212 8.92 -0.44 0.25
N SER A 213 7.78 -1.07 0.13
CA SER A 213 6.93 -1.56 1.22
C SER A 213 6.10 -2.73 0.73
N ALA A 214 5.49 -3.46 1.63
CA ALA A 214 4.62 -4.57 1.27
C ALA A 214 3.42 -4.67 2.22
N HIS A 215 2.32 -5.28 1.74
CA HIS A 215 1.15 -5.57 2.55
C HIS A 215 1.09 -7.03 2.95
N ALA A 216 0.71 -7.27 4.21
CA ALA A 216 0.43 -8.58 4.76
C ALA A 216 -1.07 -8.80 4.85
N LYS A 217 -1.61 -9.49 3.89
CA LYS A 217 -2.95 -10.08 3.88
C LYS A 217 -2.88 -11.48 3.28
N ASP A 218 -3.96 -12.20 3.28
CA ASP A 218 -4.02 -13.58 2.79
C ASP A 218 -5.17 -13.75 1.81
N ILE A 219 -5.23 -14.91 1.18
CA ILE A 219 -6.19 -15.22 0.14
C ILE A 219 -6.65 -16.68 0.25
N VAL A 220 -7.92 -16.91 0.02
CA VAL A 220 -8.51 -18.24 -0.09
C VAL A 220 -9.34 -18.36 -1.36
N ILE A 221 -9.52 -19.59 -1.81
CA ILE A 221 -10.56 -19.90 -2.77
C ILE A 221 -11.80 -20.38 -2.01
N GLU A 222 -12.93 -19.80 -2.28
CA GLU A 222 -14.19 -20.15 -1.64
C GLU A 222 -14.71 -21.52 -2.16
N ASP A 223 -15.20 -22.35 -1.24
CA ASP A 223 -15.77 -23.65 -1.55
C ASP A 223 -17.19 -23.51 -2.13
N ARG A 224 -17.26 -23.09 -3.38
CA ARG A 224 -18.50 -22.93 -4.14
C ARG A 224 -18.27 -23.12 -5.63
N LEU A 225 -19.35 -23.50 -6.34
CA LEU A 225 -19.29 -23.87 -7.75
C LEU A 225 -18.84 -22.73 -8.66
N VAL A 226 -19.32 -21.51 -8.42
CA VAL A 226 -18.83 -20.31 -9.10
C VAL A 226 -17.58 -19.83 -8.35
N LEU A 227 -16.44 -19.92 -9.00
CA LEU A 227 -15.14 -19.64 -8.40
C LEU A 227 -15.05 -18.20 -7.89
N HIS A 228 -14.54 -18.08 -6.67
CA HIS A 228 -14.35 -16.81 -6.00
C HIS A 228 -13.09 -16.86 -5.13
N LEU A 229 -12.21 -15.89 -5.34
CA LEU A 229 -11.08 -15.63 -4.45
C LEU A 229 -11.50 -14.59 -3.45
N ASP A 230 -11.22 -14.83 -2.17
CA ASP A 230 -11.56 -13.91 -1.11
C ASP A 230 -10.36 -13.61 -0.22
N GLN A 231 -10.29 -12.37 0.23
CA GLN A 231 -9.25 -11.92 1.13
C GLN A 231 -9.46 -12.49 2.54
N ARG A 232 -8.34 -12.77 3.23
CA ARG A 232 -8.29 -13.14 4.65
C ARG A 232 -7.20 -12.35 5.36
N PRO A 233 -7.27 -12.22 6.70
CA PRO A 233 -6.14 -11.77 7.48
C PRO A 233 -4.92 -12.67 7.28
N ALA A 234 -3.73 -12.10 7.42
CA ALA A 234 -2.48 -12.82 7.27
C ALA A 234 -2.40 -14.08 8.13
N GLY A 235 -2.00 -15.20 7.53
CA GLY A 235 -1.92 -16.52 8.17
C GLY A 235 -3.22 -17.32 8.18
N GLN A 236 -4.28 -16.84 7.52
CA GLN A 236 -5.58 -17.52 7.45
C GLN A 236 -5.92 -18.00 6.03
N GLY A 237 -4.95 -18.06 5.14
CA GLY A 237 -5.15 -18.41 3.74
C GLY A 237 -4.04 -19.26 3.15
N LEU A 238 -3.80 -19.07 1.87
CA LEU A 238 -2.92 -19.90 1.04
C LEU A 238 -1.63 -19.18 0.63
N LEU A 239 -1.38 -17.95 1.13
CA LEU A 239 -0.17 -17.21 0.77
C LEU A 239 1.07 -17.89 1.39
N ASP A 240 2.10 -18.15 0.60
CA ASP A 240 3.38 -18.65 1.07
C ASP A 240 4.20 -17.54 1.75
N TYR A 241 3.93 -17.33 3.02
CA TYR A 241 4.60 -16.33 3.84
C TYR A 241 6.10 -16.60 4.04
N GLN A 242 6.54 -17.87 3.95
CA GLN A 242 7.97 -18.19 4.04
C GLN A 242 8.72 -17.64 2.82
N THR A 243 8.19 -17.88 1.62
CA THR A 243 8.77 -17.33 0.39
C THR A 243 8.65 -15.81 0.38
N PHE A 244 7.49 -15.25 0.76
CA PHE A 244 7.25 -13.82 0.83
C PHE A 244 8.30 -13.11 1.72
N PHE A 245 8.50 -13.58 2.95
CA PHE A 245 9.44 -12.96 3.88
C PHE A 245 10.89 -13.14 3.46
N ARG A 246 11.31 -14.34 3.01
CA ARG A 246 12.68 -14.55 2.53
C ARG A 246 13.04 -13.62 1.37
N ARG A 247 12.11 -13.44 0.44
CA ARG A 247 12.34 -12.58 -0.73
C ARG A 247 12.41 -11.11 -0.35
N LEU A 248 11.54 -10.63 0.53
CA LEU A 248 11.55 -9.26 1.02
C LEU A 248 12.80 -8.97 1.86
N GLU A 249 13.19 -9.87 2.76
CA GLU A 249 14.40 -9.75 3.57
C GLU A 249 15.66 -9.66 2.69
N ALA A 250 15.74 -10.45 1.62
CA ALA A 250 16.84 -10.41 0.68
C ALA A 250 16.92 -9.09 -0.10
N LEU A 251 15.78 -8.45 -0.38
CA LEU A 251 15.75 -7.14 -1.03
C LEU A 251 16.13 -6.01 -0.06
N ASN A 252 15.53 -6.00 1.11
CA ASN A 252 15.75 -4.98 2.12
C ASN A 252 15.45 -5.52 3.53
N PRO A 253 16.48 -5.81 4.36
CA PRO A 253 16.27 -6.30 5.73
C PRO A 253 15.52 -5.36 6.67
N SER A 254 15.29 -4.12 6.27
CA SER A 254 14.55 -3.12 7.03
C SER A 254 13.19 -2.77 6.43
N ILE A 255 12.74 -3.54 5.43
CA ILE A 255 11.46 -3.28 4.76
C ILE A 255 10.29 -3.35 5.74
N TYR A 256 9.33 -2.48 5.56
CA TYR A 256 8.05 -2.56 6.26
C TYR A 256 7.09 -3.50 5.54
N VAL A 257 6.52 -4.42 6.31
CA VAL A 257 5.37 -5.25 5.92
C VAL A 257 4.19 -4.81 6.76
N ILE A 258 3.15 -4.30 6.13
CA ILE A 258 2.03 -3.64 6.77
C ILE A 258 0.81 -4.57 6.78
N VAL A 259 0.30 -4.87 7.95
CA VAL A 259 -0.94 -5.65 8.10
C VAL A 259 -2.11 -4.85 7.56
N GLU A 260 -2.84 -5.48 6.63
CA GLU A 260 -4.06 -4.96 6.06
C GLU A 260 -5.19 -6.00 6.08
N GLY A 261 -6.44 -5.54 6.17
CA GLY A 261 -7.63 -6.39 6.08
C GLY A 261 -7.95 -7.23 7.33
N ALA A 262 -7.25 -7.02 8.44
CA ALA A 262 -7.57 -7.63 9.73
C ALA A 262 -8.44 -6.68 10.58
N SER A 263 -9.44 -7.23 11.27
CA SER A 263 -10.17 -6.52 12.32
C SER A 263 -9.27 -6.29 13.54
N VAL A 264 -9.67 -5.36 14.42
CA VAL A 264 -8.91 -5.06 15.64
C VAL A 264 -8.72 -6.30 16.52
N ASP A 265 -9.73 -7.17 16.59
CA ASP A 265 -9.70 -8.38 17.41
C ASP A 265 -8.77 -9.46 16.84
N GLU A 266 -8.53 -9.45 15.52
CA GLU A 266 -7.63 -10.39 14.85
C GLU A 266 -6.16 -9.97 14.90
N LEU A 267 -5.87 -8.68 15.11
CA LEU A 267 -4.50 -8.15 15.09
C LEU A 267 -3.53 -8.90 16.01
N PRO A 268 -3.88 -9.31 17.25
CA PRO A 268 -2.95 -10.06 18.09
C PRO A 268 -2.55 -11.43 17.51
N GLN A 269 -3.48 -12.11 16.86
CA GLN A 269 -3.23 -13.40 16.20
C GLN A 269 -2.38 -13.20 14.95
N VAL A 270 -2.72 -12.22 14.12
CA VAL A 270 -1.96 -11.86 12.92
C VAL A 270 -0.52 -11.49 13.28
N LYS A 271 -0.33 -10.62 14.28
CA LYS A 271 1.03 -10.22 14.70
C LYS A 271 1.86 -11.42 15.18
N ARG A 272 1.27 -12.30 15.96
CA ARG A 272 1.94 -13.54 16.42
C ARG A 272 2.37 -14.40 15.23
N PHE A 273 1.48 -14.61 14.25
CA PHE A 273 1.78 -15.38 13.05
C PHE A 273 2.97 -14.79 12.28
N LEU A 274 3.01 -13.46 12.10
CA LEU A 274 4.12 -12.79 11.43
C LEU A 274 5.44 -12.94 12.19
N ASP A 275 5.41 -12.79 13.54
CA ASP A 275 6.59 -12.95 14.40
C ASP A 275 7.12 -14.39 14.38
N GLU A 276 6.26 -15.37 14.50
CA GLU A 276 6.62 -16.80 14.46
C GLU A 276 7.20 -17.18 13.09
N THR A 277 6.61 -16.66 12.00
CA THR A 277 7.12 -16.89 10.64
C THR A 277 8.50 -16.27 10.45
N ALA A 278 8.69 -15.03 10.88
CA ALA A 278 10.00 -14.37 10.81
C ALA A 278 11.06 -15.11 11.65
N ALA A 279 10.69 -15.51 12.88
CA ALA A 279 11.59 -16.26 13.78
C ALA A 279 11.99 -17.63 13.19
N ALA A 280 11.04 -18.36 12.60
CA ALA A 280 11.32 -19.65 11.95
C ALA A 280 12.28 -19.53 10.76
N LEU A 281 12.33 -18.36 10.13
CA LEU A 281 13.26 -18.06 9.04
C LEU A 281 14.57 -17.40 9.51
N GLY A 282 14.76 -17.17 10.82
CA GLY A 282 15.91 -16.46 11.35
C GLY A 282 15.95 -14.96 10.98
N ILE A 283 14.82 -14.39 10.58
CA ILE A 283 14.68 -12.99 10.20
C ILE A 283 14.53 -12.14 11.46
N ARG A 284 15.39 -11.13 11.58
CA ARG A 284 15.31 -10.18 12.70
C ARG A 284 14.15 -9.19 12.48
N VAL A 285 13.29 -9.10 13.48
CA VAL A 285 12.24 -8.07 13.55
C VAL A 285 12.75 -6.92 14.44
N PHE A 286 12.55 -5.66 13.99
CA PHE A 286 13.04 -4.45 14.64
C PHE A 286 11.90 -3.63 15.25
#